data_ad53e7c6176725eb9c5d68e0041c8c6f
#
_entry.id   ad53e7c6176725eb9c5d68e0041c8c6f
#
_cell.length_a   1.000
_cell.length_b   1.000
_cell.length_c   1.000
_cell.angle_alpha   90.00
_cell.angle_beta   90.00
_cell.angle_gamma   90.00
#
_symmetry.space_group_name_H-M   'P 1'
#
loop_
_entity.id
_entity.type
_entity.pdbx_description
1 polymer ?
#
loop_
_entity_poly.entity_id
_entity_poly.type
_entity_poly.pdbx_seq_one_letter_code
_entity_poly.pdbx_strand_id
1 'polypeptide(L)'
;MPLLATARFFTTVAALHQAPRDGTVEVAFVGRSNAGKSSAINVLCNRRRLAFSSRTPGRTQALNYFAVGPADRTLGYLVDTPGYGYASAPLETKKTWDQLAGQYLQQRPQLAGVVLLADIRRGLTDRDRRLIDWVSPATRLLVALTKSDKLTREQGRKVQKAVADELARLRPAARDTVLLFSALNRSGSDELAHIVENWIETGLPGSPQPPAA
;
A
#
# COMPACT_ATOMS: atom_id res chain seq x y z
N MET A 1 8.67 16.72 -13.05
CA MET A 1 8.47 15.26 -13.22
C MET A 1 7.78 14.76 -11.97
N PRO A 2 6.71 13.96 -12.02
CA PRO A 2 6.05 13.44 -10.82
C PRO A 2 7.06 12.70 -9.93
N LEU A 3 6.97 12.90 -8.62
CA LEU A 3 7.94 12.33 -7.67
C LEU A 3 8.01 10.80 -7.76
N LEU A 4 6.85 10.12 -7.85
CA LEU A 4 6.80 8.66 -7.94
C LEU A 4 7.44 8.09 -9.23
N ALA A 5 7.55 8.88 -10.30
CA ALA A 5 8.23 8.44 -11.53
C ALA A 5 9.75 8.25 -11.35
N THR A 6 10.33 8.79 -10.26
CA THR A 6 11.75 8.60 -9.90
C THR A 6 12.00 7.25 -9.22
N ALA A 7 10.96 6.49 -8.91
CA ALA A 7 11.05 5.25 -8.15
C ALA A 7 12.02 4.24 -8.80
N ARG A 8 12.88 3.66 -7.98
CA ARG A 8 13.86 2.64 -8.35
C ARG A 8 13.91 1.53 -7.31
N PHE A 9 14.14 0.31 -7.74
CA PHE A 9 14.32 -0.80 -6.79
C PHE A 9 15.51 -0.48 -5.87
N PHE A 10 15.32 -0.70 -4.58
CA PHE A 10 16.34 -0.47 -3.57
C PHE A 10 16.81 -1.78 -2.95
N THR A 11 15.93 -2.53 -2.29
CA THR A 11 16.30 -3.79 -1.64
C THR A 11 15.09 -4.69 -1.40
N THR A 12 15.37 -5.94 -1.07
CA THR A 12 14.39 -6.92 -0.59
C THR A 12 14.71 -7.30 0.85
N VAL A 13 13.70 -7.28 1.71
CA VAL A 13 13.82 -7.49 3.16
C VAL A 13 13.01 -8.71 3.58
N ALA A 14 13.68 -9.76 4.03
CA ALA A 14 13.05 -10.99 4.51
C ALA A 14 12.72 -10.97 6.01
N ALA A 15 13.38 -10.11 6.77
CA ALA A 15 13.14 -9.92 8.21
C ALA A 15 13.23 -8.43 8.57
N LEU A 16 12.40 -7.97 9.50
CA LEU A 16 12.25 -6.54 9.79
C LEU A 16 13.56 -5.83 10.21
N HIS A 17 14.47 -6.55 10.85
CA HIS A 17 15.77 -6.00 11.24
C HIS A 17 16.69 -5.63 10.04
N GLN A 18 16.39 -6.15 8.84
CA GLN A 18 17.10 -5.84 7.58
C GLN A 18 16.54 -4.57 6.89
N ALA A 19 15.42 -4.04 7.37
CA ALA A 19 14.81 -2.84 6.79
C ALA A 19 15.74 -1.62 6.91
N PRO A 20 15.67 -0.65 5.97
CA PRO A 20 16.47 0.56 6.01
C PRO A 20 16.35 1.28 7.37
N ARG A 21 17.47 1.82 7.88
CA ARG A 21 17.55 2.51 9.19
C ARG A 21 17.91 3.98 9.05
N ASP A 22 17.75 4.55 7.88
CA ASP A 22 18.10 5.92 7.55
C ASP A 22 17.05 6.97 7.98
N GLY A 23 15.95 6.53 8.61
CA GLY A 23 14.88 7.41 9.07
C GLY A 23 13.92 7.85 7.97
N THR A 24 14.13 7.42 6.72
CA THR A 24 13.31 7.81 5.56
C THR A 24 11.90 7.26 5.69
N VAL A 25 10.91 8.08 5.35
CA VAL A 25 9.49 7.71 5.42
C VAL A 25 9.13 6.59 4.46
N GLU A 26 8.15 5.78 4.86
CA GLU A 26 7.70 4.62 4.10
C GLU A 26 6.21 4.68 3.85
N VAL A 27 5.79 4.30 2.64
CA VAL A 27 4.39 4.08 2.27
C VAL A 27 4.24 2.62 1.85
N ALA A 28 3.46 1.86 2.62
CA ALA A 28 3.23 0.44 2.39
C ALA A 28 2.10 0.19 1.40
N PHE A 29 2.31 -0.71 0.46
CA PHE A 29 1.28 -1.27 -0.41
C PHE A 29 0.94 -2.68 0.07
N VAL A 30 -0.27 -2.86 0.56
CA VAL A 30 -0.75 -4.12 1.13
C VAL A 30 -2.00 -4.60 0.40
N GLY A 31 -2.31 -5.87 0.50
CA GLY A 31 -3.53 -6.42 -0.11
C GLY A 31 -3.37 -7.90 -0.44
N ARG A 32 -4.50 -8.53 -0.72
CA ARG A 32 -4.53 -9.94 -1.11
C ARG A 32 -3.66 -10.19 -2.35
N SER A 33 -3.25 -11.44 -2.50
CA SER A 33 -2.68 -11.89 -3.76
C SER A 33 -3.65 -11.60 -4.91
N ASN A 34 -3.14 -11.10 -6.02
CA ASN A 34 -3.90 -10.67 -7.20
C ASN A 34 -4.89 -9.51 -6.95
N ALA A 35 -4.75 -8.78 -5.83
CA ALA A 35 -5.48 -7.53 -5.60
C ALA A 35 -5.02 -6.38 -6.51
N GLY A 36 -3.86 -6.51 -7.15
CA GLY A 36 -3.34 -5.51 -8.08
C GLY A 36 -2.22 -4.63 -7.52
N LYS A 37 -1.55 -5.02 -6.41
CA LYS A 37 -0.47 -4.23 -5.77
C LYS A 37 0.64 -3.84 -6.75
N SER A 38 1.32 -4.80 -7.34
CA SER A 38 2.43 -4.53 -8.28
C SER A 38 1.96 -3.76 -9.51
N SER A 39 0.70 -3.98 -9.96
CA SER A 39 0.11 -3.19 -11.05
C SER A 39 -0.09 -1.73 -10.63
N ALA A 40 -0.58 -1.50 -9.41
CA ALA A 40 -0.77 -0.16 -8.88
C ALA A 40 0.58 0.58 -8.75
N ILE A 41 1.58 -0.04 -8.13
CA ILE A 41 2.94 0.54 -8.03
C ILE A 41 3.50 0.88 -9.41
N ASN A 42 3.38 -0.04 -10.37
CA ASN A 42 3.87 0.20 -11.73
C ASN A 42 3.16 1.36 -12.43
N VAL A 43 1.83 1.49 -12.26
CA VAL A 43 1.04 2.59 -12.83
C VAL A 43 1.44 3.93 -12.18
N LEU A 44 1.52 3.99 -10.86
CA LEU A 44 1.89 5.19 -10.11
C LEU A 44 3.29 5.67 -10.47
N CYS A 45 4.23 4.74 -10.60
CA CYS A 45 5.62 5.06 -10.96
C CYS A 45 5.84 5.24 -12.47
N ASN A 46 4.79 5.15 -13.28
CA ASN A 46 4.87 5.17 -14.75
C ASN A 46 5.93 4.20 -15.30
N ARG A 47 6.02 3.01 -14.70
CA ARG A 47 6.97 1.94 -15.07
C ARG A 47 6.22 0.67 -15.44
N ARG A 48 6.72 -0.08 -16.44
CA ARG A 48 6.08 -1.34 -16.86
C ARG A 48 6.44 -2.53 -15.97
N ARG A 49 7.62 -2.50 -15.34
CA ARG A 49 8.22 -3.65 -14.62
C ARG A 49 9.09 -3.20 -13.44
N LEU A 50 8.62 -2.25 -12.64
CA LEU A 50 9.30 -1.88 -11.39
C LEU A 50 8.98 -2.93 -10.30
N ALA A 51 7.71 -3.15 -10.05
CA ALA A 51 7.23 -4.19 -9.15
C ALA A 51 6.77 -5.41 -9.96
N PHE A 52 7.14 -6.62 -9.50
CA PHE A 52 6.80 -7.87 -10.17
C PHE A 52 5.73 -8.61 -9.37
N SER A 53 4.60 -8.93 -10.01
CA SER A 53 3.70 -9.90 -9.43
C SER A 53 4.24 -11.31 -9.68
N SER A 54 4.60 -12.03 -8.61
CA SER A 54 4.92 -13.44 -8.73
C SER A 54 3.69 -14.21 -9.17
N ARG A 55 3.78 -14.95 -10.29
CA ARG A 55 2.74 -15.88 -10.72
C ARG A 55 2.72 -17.14 -9.87
N THR A 56 3.80 -17.41 -9.13
CA THR A 56 3.94 -18.59 -8.28
C THR A 56 3.51 -18.22 -6.86
N PRO A 57 2.47 -18.88 -6.31
CA PRO A 57 2.02 -18.68 -4.94
C PRO A 57 3.14 -18.96 -3.94
N GLY A 58 3.31 -18.07 -2.94
CA GLY A 58 4.25 -18.29 -1.84
C GLY A 58 5.72 -17.92 -2.11
N ARG A 59 6.08 -17.44 -3.31
CA ARG A 59 7.48 -17.15 -3.65
C ARG A 59 8.01 -15.83 -3.06
N THR A 60 7.15 -14.84 -2.79
CA THR A 60 7.57 -13.56 -2.22
C THR A 60 7.12 -13.50 -0.77
N GLN A 61 8.00 -13.90 0.14
CA GLN A 61 7.83 -13.78 1.60
C GLN A 61 8.59 -12.56 2.15
N ALA A 62 8.91 -11.60 1.32
CA ALA A 62 9.77 -10.48 1.64
C ALA A 62 9.11 -9.15 1.26
N LEU A 63 9.51 -8.08 1.94
CA LEU A 63 9.14 -6.71 1.60
C LEU A 63 10.09 -6.20 0.51
N ASN A 64 9.54 -5.66 -0.59
CA ASN A 64 10.35 -5.02 -1.62
C ASN A 64 10.29 -3.50 -1.44
N TYR A 65 11.44 -2.90 -1.26
CA TYR A 65 11.61 -1.46 -1.11
C TYR A 65 11.96 -0.81 -2.43
N PHE A 66 11.27 0.27 -2.75
CA PHE A 66 11.57 1.12 -3.91
C PHE A 66 11.85 2.53 -3.40
N ALA A 67 13.06 3.01 -3.63
CA ALA A 67 13.47 4.37 -3.27
C ALA A 67 12.85 5.38 -4.24
N VAL A 68 12.29 6.45 -3.68
CA VAL A 68 11.68 7.58 -4.39
C VAL A 68 12.47 8.84 -4.10
N GLY A 69 12.76 9.61 -5.14
CA GLY A 69 13.56 10.84 -5.05
C GLY A 69 14.64 10.89 -6.13
N PRO A 70 15.39 12.01 -6.24
CA PRO A 70 16.50 12.13 -7.16
C PRO A 70 17.57 11.06 -6.89
N ALA A 71 18.50 10.88 -7.84
CA ALA A 71 19.47 9.77 -7.78
C ALA A 71 20.39 9.82 -6.55
N ASP A 72 20.71 11.01 -6.09
CA ASP A 72 21.60 11.33 -4.98
C ASP A 72 20.89 11.42 -3.61
N ARG A 73 19.52 11.45 -3.62
CA ARG A 73 18.74 11.62 -2.39
C ARG A 73 17.46 10.78 -2.41
N THR A 74 17.26 9.95 -1.40
CA THR A 74 16.00 9.24 -1.17
C THR A 74 15.09 10.10 -0.29
N LEU A 75 13.88 10.41 -0.80
CA LEU A 75 12.87 11.20 -0.07
C LEU A 75 11.86 10.30 0.61
N GLY A 76 11.62 9.09 0.12
CA GLY A 76 10.72 8.11 0.69
C GLY A 76 10.91 6.73 0.10
N TYR A 77 10.26 5.75 0.70
CA TYR A 77 10.20 4.39 0.18
C TYR A 77 8.76 3.99 -0.10
N LEU A 78 8.51 3.40 -1.28
CA LEU A 78 7.33 2.56 -1.49
C LEU A 78 7.70 1.14 -1.10
N VAL A 79 6.85 0.50 -0.30
CA VAL A 79 7.11 -0.85 0.20
C VAL A 79 6.03 -1.80 -0.30
N ASP A 80 6.37 -2.68 -1.26
CA ASP A 80 5.48 -3.74 -1.73
C ASP A 80 5.55 -4.92 -0.76
N THR A 81 4.44 -5.18 -0.08
CA THR A 81 4.35 -6.29 0.86
C THR A 81 3.94 -7.58 0.14
N PRO A 82 4.30 -8.75 0.67
CA PRO A 82 3.79 -10.01 0.15
C PRO A 82 2.25 -10.01 0.16
N GLY A 83 1.62 -10.58 -0.89
CA GLY A 83 0.16 -10.69 -0.93
C GLY A 83 -0.36 -11.77 0.01
N TYR A 84 -1.36 -11.47 0.83
CA TYR A 84 -2.03 -12.46 1.67
C TYR A 84 -3.14 -13.22 0.94
N GLY A 85 -3.66 -14.29 1.56
CA GLY A 85 -4.90 -14.93 1.12
C GLY A 85 -4.74 -16.02 0.08
N TYR A 86 -3.55 -16.59 -0.10
CA TYR A 86 -3.41 -17.83 -0.87
C TYR A 86 -4.09 -18.98 -0.11
N ALA A 87 -5.19 -19.51 -0.66
CA ALA A 87 -5.91 -20.64 -0.08
C ALA A 87 -5.03 -21.91 -0.02
N SER A 88 -4.17 -22.10 -1.04
CA SER A 88 -3.29 -23.25 -1.20
C SER A 88 -1.91 -23.09 -0.54
N ALA A 89 -1.63 -21.96 0.13
CA ALA A 89 -0.34 -21.82 0.81
C ALA A 89 -0.28 -22.68 2.08
N PRO A 90 0.86 -23.35 2.36
CA PRO A 90 1.08 -24.07 3.62
C PRO A 90 0.83 -23.15 4.83
N LEU A 91 0.42 -23.75 5.95
CA LEU A 91 0.16 -23.02 7.21
C LEU A 91 1.37 -22.21 7.69
N GLU A 92 2.58 -22.77 7.50
CA GLU A 92 3.84 -22.10 7.85
C GLU A 92 4.07 -20.83 7.01
N THR A 93 3.78 -20.87 5.71
CA THR A 93 3.87 -19.71 4.82
C THR A 93 2.89 -18.60 5.25
N LYS A 94 1.68 -18.98 5.69
CA LYS A 94 0.69 -18.04 6.22
C LYS A 94 1.15 -17.39 7.53
N LYS A 95 1.74 -18.18 8.43
CA LYS A 95 2.31 -17.68 9.70
C LYS A 95 3.46 -16.72 9.46
N THR A 96 4.38 -17.05 8.56
CA THR A 96 5.54 -16.22 8.22
C THR A 96 5.09 -14.88 7.61
N TRP A 97 4.05 -14.90 6.76
CA TRP A 97 3.48 -13.68 6.20
C TRP A 97 2.86 -12.79 7.29
N ASP A 98 1.97 -13.39 8.11
CA ASP A 98 1.29 -12.67 9.20
C ASP A 98 2.33 -12.09 10.17
N GLN A 99 3.42 -12.81 10.42
CA GLN A 99 4.51 -12.36 11.29
C GLN A 99 5.28 -11.18 10.69
N LEU A 100 5.78 -11.26 9.46
CA LEU A 100 6.58 -10.19 8.85
C LEU A 100 5.73 -8.95 8.56
N ALA A 101 4.59 -9.12 7.90
CA ALA A 101 3.72 -7.99 7.54
C ALA A 101 3.05 -7.38 8.77
N GLY A 102 2.62 -8.22 9.73
CA GLY A 102 2.05 -7.74 10.98
C GLY A 102 3.06 -6.96 11.82
N GLN A 103 4.29 -7.49 11.99
CA GLN A 103 5.36 -6.76 12.67
C GLN A 103 5.69 -5.45 11.97
N TYR A 104 5.78 -5.47 10.63
CA TYR A 104 6.05 -4.27 9.84
C TYR A 104 4.97 -3.20 10.06
N LEU A 105 3.69 -3.55 9.94
CA LEU A 105 2.60 -2.59 10.07
C LEU A 105 2.41 -2.05 11.50
N GLN A 106 2.72 -2.88 12.52
CA GLN A 106 2.55 -2.52 13.93
C GLN A 106 3.76 -1.79 14.52
N GLN A 107 4.96 -2.14 14.09
CA GLN A 107 6.19 -1.75 14.77
C GLN A 107 7.09 -0.81 13.96
N ARG A 108 6.78 -0.57 12.66
CA ARG A 108 7.66 0.24 11.82
C ARG A 108 7.47 1.74 12.08
N PRO A 109 8.43 2.41 12.74
CA PRO A 109 8.27 3.83 13.11
C PRO A 109 8.31 4.78 11.90
N GLN A 110 8.91 4.36 10.77
CA GLN A 110 8.98 5.16 9.54
C GLN A 110 7.71 5.05 8.67
N LEU A 111 6.70 4.24 9.07
CA LEU A 111 5.50 4.01 8.29
C LEU A 111 4.56 5.23 8.34
N ALA A 112 4.58 6.05 7.29
CA ALA A 112 3.76 7.26 7.18
C ALA A 112 2.34 6.98 6.70
N GLY A 113 2.16 5.90 5.93
CA GLY A 113 0.85 5.54 5.40
C GLY A 113 0.80 4.14 4.80
N VAL A 114 -0.43 3.61 4.74
CA VAL A 114 -0.74 2.30 4.19
C VAL A 114 -1.76 2.44 3.07
N VAL A 115 -1.45 1.92 1.89
CA VAL A 115 -2.37 1.76 0.76
C VAL A 115 -2.85 0.31 0.72
N LEU A 116 -4.08 0.06 1.15
CA LEU A 116 -4.72 -1.25 1.09
C LEU A 116 -5.42 -1.42 -0.27
N LEU A 117 -4.94 -2.36 -1.08
CA LEU A 117 -5.52 -2.71 -2.37
C LEU A 117 -6.59 -3.81 -2.18
N ALA A 118 -7.86 -3.48 -2.39
CA ALA A 118 -8.99 -4.41 -2.30
C ALA A 118 -9.71 -4.51 -3.66
N ASP A 119 -10.00 -5.73 -4.13
CA ASP A 119 -10.78 -5.92 -5.36
C ASP A 119 -12.22 -5.44 -5.14
N ILE A 120 -12.66 -4.43 -5.90
CA ILE A 120 -13.98 -3.79 -5.73
C ILE A 120 -15.15 -4.77 -5.75
N ARG A 121 -15.02 -5.89 -6.45
CA ARG A 121 -16.08 -6.90 -6.54
C ARG A 121 -16.28 -7.69 -5.24
N ARG A 122 -15.35 -7.57 -4.29
CA ARG A 122 -15.34 -8.29 -3.01
C ARG A 122 -15.55 -7.38 -1.81
N GLY A 123 -15.31 -6.08 -1.96
CA GLY A 123 -15.23 -5.16 -0.81
C GLY A 123 -14.11 -5.56 0.15
N LEU A 124 -14.24 -5.19 1.42
CA LEU A 124 -13.32 -5.62 2.48
C LEU A 124 -13.62 -7.05 2.90
N THR A 125 -12.59 -7.90 2.90
CA THR A 125 -12.67 -9.27 3.41
C THR A 125 -12.25 -9.29 4.90
N ASP A 126 -12.53 -10.38 5.63
CA ASP A 126 -12.11 -10.52 7.03
C ASP A 126 -10.60 -10.37 7.24
N ARG A 127 -9.81 -10.73 6.24
CA ARG A 127 -8.36 -10.53 6.29
C ARG A 127 -7.97 -9.07 6.08
N ASP A 128 -8.70 -8.34 5.24
CA ASP A 128 -8.52 -6.89 5.08
C ASP A 128 -8.85 -6.18 6.39
N ARG A 129 -9.94 -6.58 7.09
CA ARG A 129 -10.33 -6.06 8.40
C ARG A 129 -9.24 -6.29 9.44
N ARG A 130 -8.74 -7.54 9.56
CA ARG A 130 -7.62 -7.86 10.46
C ARG A 130 -6.37 -7.06 10.18
N LEU A 131 -6.06 -6.81 8.90
CA LEU A 131 -4.93 -5.98 8.53
C LEU A 131 -5.15 -4.52 8.95
N ILE A 132 -6.36 -4.01 8.77
CA ILE A 132 -6.75 -2.66 9.22
C ILE A 132 -6.56 -2.53 10.74
N ASP A 133 -6.89 -3.56 11.53
CA ASP A 133 -6.68 -3.59 12.99
C ASP A 133 -5.19 -3.52 13.37
N TRP A 134 -4.28 -3.98 12.50
CA TRP A 134 -2.84 -3.89 12.74
C TRP A 134 -2.26 -2.49 12.45
N VAL A 135 -2.96 -1.69 11.64
CA VAL A 135 -2.50 -0.34 11.31
C VAL A 135 -2.79 0.60 12.48
N SER A 136 -1.73 1.19 13.03
CA SER A 136 -1.87 2.17 14.12
C SER A 136 -2.90 3.25 13.77
N PRO A 137 -3.76 3.68 14.72
CA PRO A 137 -4.68 4.80 14.49
C PRO A 137 -3.99 6.09 14.02
N ALA A 138 -2.73 6.28 14.39
CA ALA A 138 -1.93 7.43 13.97
C ALA A 138 -1.39 7.30 12.52
N THR A 139 -1.31 6.07 11.96
CA THR A 139 -0.84 5.85 10.60
C THR A 139 -1.98 6.12 9.61
N ARG A 140 -1.72 6.89 8.56
CA ARG A 140 -2.68 7.18 7.49
C ARG A 140 -3.04 5.89 6.74
N LEU A 141 -4.32 5.69 6.44
CA LEU A 141 -4.78 4.54 5.67
C LEU A 141 -5.61 5.01 4.48
N LEU A 142 -5.32 4.43 3.32
CA LEU A 142 -6.11 4.59 2.11
C LEU A 142 -6.51 3.20 1.59
N VAL A 143 -7.80 3.01 1.35
CA VAL A 143 -8.32 1.82 0.67
C VAL A 143 -8.50 2.14 -0.82
N ALA A 144 -7.69 1.53 -1.68
CA ALA A 144 -7.84 1.61 -3.12
C ALA A 144 -8.67 0.40 -3.61
N LEU A 145 -9.91 0.67 -4.01
CA LEU A 145 -10.82 -0.33 -4.58
C LEU A 145 -10.42 -0.59 -6.04
N THR A 146 -9.60 -1.62 -6.22
CA THR A 146 -9.00 -1.97 -7.50
C THR A 146 -9.97 -2.61 -8.47
N LYS A 147 -9.61 -2.62 -9.76
CA LYS A 147 -10.43 -3.19 -10.84
C LYS A 147 -11.81 -2.52 -10.95
N SER A 148 -11.87 -1.22 -10.68
CA SER A 148 -13.10 -0.42 -10.77
C SER A 148 -13.71 -0.43 -12.18
N ASP A 149 -12.92 -0.72 -13.21
CA ASP A 149 -13.33 -0.95 -14.59
C ASP A 149 -14.28 -2.16 -14.78
N LYS A 150 -14.44 -3.02 -13.78
CA LYS A 150 -15.33 -4.20 -13.81
C LYS A 150 -16.76 -3.90 -13.35
N LEU A 151 -17.03 -2.70 -12.89
CA LEU A 151 -18.34 -2.24 -12.44
C LEU A 151 -18.76 -0.98 -13.18
N THR A 152 -20.07 -0.71 -13.21
CA THR A 152 -20.56 0.59 -13.66
C THR A 152 -20.20 1.68 -12.66
N ARG A 153 -20.22 2.94 -13.09
CA ARG A 153 -19.96 4.09 -12.21
C ARG A 153 -20.84 4.09 -10.96
N GLU A 154 -22.12 3.79 -11.13
CA GLU A 154 -23.09 3.76 -10.04
C GLU A 154 -22.78 2.63 -9.05
N GLN A 155 -22.54 1.42 -9.56
CA GLN A 155 -22.15 0.27 -8.73
C GLN A 155 -20.85 0.55 -7.97
N GLY A 156 -19.85 1.13 -8.65
CA GLY A 156 -18.58 1.49 -8.02
C GLY A 156 -18.76 2.47 -6.87
N ARG A 157 -19.56 3.52 -7.04
CA ARG A 157 -19.86 4.49 -5.99
C ARG A 157 -20.62 3.88 -4.81
N LYS A 158 -21.55 2.94 -5.06
CA LYS A 158 -22.25 2.22 -3.98
C LYS A 158 -21.28 1.41 -3.13
N VAL A 159 -20.35 0.68 -3.78
CA VAL A 159 -19.32 -0.10 -3.06
C VAL A 159 -18.36 0.83 -2.32
N GLN A 160 -17.90 1.91 -2.96
CA GLN A 160 -17.03 2.90 -2.34
C GLN A 160 -17.64 3.48 -1.06
N LYS A 161 -18.92 3.88 -1.13
CA LYS A 161 -19.64 4.41 0.03
C LYS A 161 -19.76 3.35 1.14
N ALA A 162 -20.14 2.13 0.81
CA ALA A 162 -20.27 1.05 1.80
C ALA A 162 -18.93 0.76 2.51
N VAL A 163 -17.82 0.73 1.75
CA VAL A 163 -16.47 0.54 2.32
C VAL A 163 -16.04 1.75 3.15
N ALA A 164 -16.37 2.98 2.75
CA ALA A 164 -16.07 4.18 3.53
C ALA A 164 -16.84 4.20 4.85
N ASP A 165 -18.14 3.87 4.83
CA ASP A 165 -18.98 3.77 6.02
C ASP A 165 -18.48 2.66 6.97
N GLU A 166 -17.98 1.55 6.43
CA GLU A 166 -17.37 0.48 7.20
C GLU A 166 -16.04 0.90 7.82
N LEU A 167 -15.16 1.52 7.03
CA LEU A 167 -13.85 1.99 7.49
C LEU A 167 -13.98 3.03 8.62
N ALA A 168 -14.95 3.94 8.50
CA ALA A 168 -15.24 4.92 9.55
C ALA A 168 -15.70 4.26 10.88
N ARG A 169 -16.34 3.10 10.81
CA ARG A 169 -16.67 2.33 12.03
C ARG A 169 -15.47 1.60 12.61
N LEU A 170 -14.58 1.09 11.78
CA LEU A 170 -13.37 0.40 12.21
C LEU A 170 -12.32 1.36 12.79
N ARG A 171 -12.26 2.58 12.26
CA ARG A 171 -11.23 3.59 12.62
C ARG A 171 -11.88 4.99 12.83
N PRO A 172 -12.73 5.16 13.86
CA PRO A 172 -13.56 6.36 14.00
C PRO A 172 -12.77 7.65 14.27
N ALA A 173 -11.54 7.54 14.78
CA ALA A 173 -10.67 8.69 15.05
C ALA A 173 -9.74 9.04 13.87
N ALA A 174 -9.72 8.23 12.80
CA ALA A 174 -8.84 8.42 11.66
C ALA A 174 -9.54 9.15 10.50
N ARG A 175 -8.74 9.86 9.69
CA ARG A 175 -9.22 10.47 8.43
C ARG A 175 -8.78 9.61 7.25
N ASP A 176 -9.31 8.40 7.20
CA ASP A 176 -8.98 7.45 6.17
C ASP A 176 -9.73 7.75 4.87
N THR A 177 -9.18 7.32 3.74
CA THR A 177 -9.71 7.61 2.40
C THR A 177 -10.04 6.32 1.67
N VAL A 178 -11.11 6.33 0.86
CA VAL A 178 -11.48 5.22 -0.03
C VAL A 178 -11.55 5.73 -1.46
N LEU A 179 -10.75 5.17 -2.36
CA LEU A 179 -10.68 5.55 -3.77
C LEU A 179 -11.10 4.40 -4.69
N LEU A 180 -11.71 4.76 -5.82
CA LEU A 180 -11.89 3.86 -6.96
C LEU A 180 -10.60 3.88 -7.80
N PHE A 181 -10.03 2.71 -8.06
CA PHE A 181 -8.79 2.60 -8.82
C PHE A 181 -8.86 1.51 -9.91
N SER A 182 -8.33 1.79 -11.08
CA SER A 182 -8.09 0.78 -12.12
C SER A 182 -6.71 0.96 -12.75
N ALA A 183 -5.88 -0.07 -12.65
CA ALA A 183 -4.60 -0.10 -13.36
C ALA A 183 -4.77 -0.26 -14.88
N LEU A 184 -5.93 -0.74 -15.36
CA LEU A 184 -6.19 -0.99 -16.77
C LEU A 184 -6.42 0.32 -17.54
N ASN A 185 -7.34 1.16 -17.06
CA ASN A 185 -7.73 2.43 -17.69
C ASN A 185 -7.19 3.66 -16.94
N ARG A 186 -6.36 3.45 -15.89
CA ARG A 186 -5.73 4.48 -15.07
C ARG A 186 -6.70 5.39 -14.29
N SER A 187 -7.97 5.01 -14.15
CA SER A 187 -8.89 5.80 -13.32
C SER A 187 -8.43 5.80 -11.86
N GLY A 188 -8.47 6.96 -11.21
CA GLY A 188 -8.02 7.16 -9.83
C GLY A 188 -6.50 7.13 -9.62
N SER A 189 -5.70 6.99 -10.71
CA SER A 189 -4.24 6.92 -10.58
C SER A 189 -3.63 8.24 -10.13
N ASP A 190 -4.09 9.36 -10.64
CA ASP A 190 -3.54 10.68 -10.31
C ASP A 190 -3.88 11.08 -8.87
N GLU A 191 -5.11 10.79 -8.43
CA GLU A 191 -5.54 11.03 -7.05
C GLU A 191 -4.74 10.17 -6.06
N LEU A 192 -4.56 8.87 -6.37
CA LEU A 192 -3.75 7.97 -5.54
C LEU A 192 -2.28 8.41 -5.51
N ALA A 193 -1.72 8.82 -6.67
CA ALA A 193 -0.35 9.32 -6.75
C ALA A 193 -0.16 10.55 -5.89
N HIS A 194 -1.05 11.54 -6.01
CA HIS A 194 -1.00 12.77 -5.24
C HIS A 194 -1.04 12.51 -3.72
N ILE A 195 -1.90 11.60 -3.26
CA ILE A 195 -1.97 11.24 -1.84
C ILE A 195 -0.66 10.59 -1.36
N VAL A 196 -0.10 9.65 -2.13
CA VAL A 196 1.15 8.97 -1.78
C VAL A 196 2.33 9.95 -1.78
N GLU A 197 2.43 10.83 -2.79
CA GLU A 197 3.44 11.88 -2.86
C GLU A 197 3.34 12.82 -1.66
N ASN A 198 2.14 13.28 -1.32
CA ASN A 198 1.90 14.12 -0.15
C ASN A 198 2.33 13.43 1.16
N TRP A 199 2.09 12.13 1.30
CA TRP A 199 2.55 11.39 2.49
C TRP A 199 4.08 11.31 2.59
N ILE A 200 4.76 11.19 1.46
CA ILE A 200 6.23 11.23 1.41
C ILE A 200 6.75 12.63 1.76
N GLU A 201 6.17 13.67 1.18
CA GLU A 201 6.59 15.06 1.38
C GLU A 201 6.31 15.59 2.78
N THR A 202 5.16 15.26 3.35
CA THR A 202 4.78 15.71 4.71
C THR A 202 5.36 14.84 5.82
N GLY A 203 5.95 13.70 5.49
CA GLY A 203 6.56 12.81 6.46
C GLY A 203 5.58 12.08 7.36
N LEU A 204 6.04 11.71 8.56
CA LEU A 204 5.22 10.99 9.53
C LEU A 204 4.07 11.87 10.06
N PRO A 205 2.90 11.30 10.36
CA PRO A 205 1.82 12.02 11.02
C PRO A 205 2.31 12.68 12.31
N GLY A 206 2.07 13.98 12.45
CA GLY A 206 2.50 14.76 13.62
C GLY A 206 3.95 15.24 13.61
N SER A 207 4.74 14.91 12.59
CA SER A 207 6.06 15.52 12.41
C SER A 207 5.94 17.00 11.99
N PRO A 208 6.81 17.89 12.45
CA PRO A 208 6.87 19.24 11.96
C PRO A 208 7.17 19.23 10.46
N GLN A 209 6.43 20.00 9.68
CA GLN A 209 6.69 20.13 8.24
C GLN A 209 8.10 20.68 8.03
N PRO A 210 8.89 20.14 7.10
CA PRO A 210 10.12 20.77 6.69
C PRO A 210 9.82 22.18 6.17
N PRO A 211 10.68 23.19 6.45
CA PRO A 211 10.48 24.51 5.91
C PRO A 211 10.38 24.44 4.38
N ALA A 212 9.41 25.18 3.84
CA ALA A 212 9.26 25.33 2.40
C ALA A 212 10.58 25.86 1.80
N ALA A 213 11.11 25.14 0.82
CA ALA A 213 12.34 25.51 0.11
C ALA A 213 12.08 26.64 -0.88
#